data_a2ae0f0f48c7a3192c0df2617e47e125
#
_entry.id   a2ae0f0f48c7a3192c0df2617e47e125
#
_cell.length_a   1.000
_cell.length_b   1.000
_cell.length_c   1.000
_cell.angle_alpha   90.00
_cell.angle_beta   90.00
_cell.angle_gamma   90.00
#
_symmetry.space_group_name_H-M   'P 1'
#
loop_
_entity.id
_entity.type
_entity.pdbx_description
1 polymer ?
#
loop_
_entity_poly.entity_id
_entity_poly.type
_entity_poly.pdbx_seq_one_letter_code
_entity_poly.pdbx_strand_id
1 'polypeptide(L)'
;MLSAERREMITDIIISEGAAYISDIAERFNVSGETVRRDLAEITKDRRIRRVHGGAVYVKRPLREAEYAVRRARNTDVKRAIGRHAAKLVRDNDIIAVDAGTDVESFISELRGLHGLKIITN
;
A
#
# COMPACT_ATOMS: atom_id res chain seq x y z
N MET A 1 22.51 -0.99 25.20
CA MET A 1 21.67 -1.28 24.02
C MET A 1 22.08 -0.38 22.85
N LEU A 2 22.36 -0.97 21.74
CA LEU A 2 22.70 -0.22 20.52
C LEU A 2 21.46 0.48 19.94
N SER A 3 21.65 1.60 19.28
CA SER A 3 20.53 2.36 18.68
C SER A 3 19.77 1.56 17.60
N ALA A 4 20.47 0.69 16.88
CA ALA A 4 19.83 -0.18 15.88
C ALA A 4 18.90 -1.20 16.54
N GLU A 5 19.37 -1.87 17.58
CA GLU A 5 18.60 -2.85 18.36
C GLU A 5 17.36 -2.20 19.01
N ARG A 6 17.53 -1.02 19.59
CA ARG A 6 16.40 -0.27 20.16
C ARG A 6 15.36 0.08 19.11
N ARG A 7 15.77 0.52 17.92
CA ARG A 7 14.86 0.84 16.81
C ARG A 7 14.09 -0.38 16.33
N GLU A 8 14.73 -1.54 16.27
CA GLU A 8 14.06 -2.80 15.92
C GLU A 8 12.98 -3.15 16.96
N MET A 9 13.30 -3.09 18.25
CA MET A 9 12.34 -3.34 19.32
C MET A 9 11.18 -2.32 19.33
N ILE A 10 11.44 -1.04 19.06
CA ILE A 10 10.40 -0.02 18.93
C ILE A 10 9.51 -0.31 17.73
N THR A 11 10.06 -0.74 16.62
CA THR A 11 9.33 -1.15 15.42
C THR A 11 8.37 -2.29 15.71
N ASP A 12 8.84 -3.32 16.40
CA ASP A 12 8.03 -4.48 16.80
C ASP A 12 6.88 -4.09 17.72
N ILE A 13 7.13 -3.18 18.67
CA ILE A 13 6.09 -2.63 19.54
C ILE A 13 5.02 -1.92 18.72
N ILE A 14 5.41 -1.03 17.80
CA ILE A 14 4.46 -0.28 16.98
C ILE A 14 3.63 -1.22 16.09
N ILE A 15 4.24 -2.25 15.54
CA ILE A 15 3.55 -3.23 14.69
C ILE A 15 2.58 -4.09 15.51
N SER A 16 3.00 -4.56 16.68
CA SER A 16 2.19 -5.44 17.52
C SER A 16 1.05 -4.72 18.24
N GLU A 17 1.32 -3.52 18.74
CA GLU A 17 0.37 -2.73 19.53
C GLU A 17 -0.46 -1.76 18.66
N GLY A 18 -0.06 -1.55 17.41
CA GLY A 18 -0.72 -0.65 16.47
C GLY A 18 -0.30 0.82 16.58
N ALA A 19 0.20 1.23 17.73
CA ALA A 19 0.69 2.59 18.01
C ALA A 19 1.66 2.59 19.20
N ALA A 20 2.52 3.60 19.26
CA ALA A 20 3.34 3.85 20.45
C ALA A 20 3.55 5.35 20.65
N TYR A 21 3.49 5.79 21.91
CA TYR A 21 3.74 7.17 22.29
C TYR A 21 5.21 7.39 22.66
N ILE A 22 5.71 8.60 22.38
CA ILE A 22 7.11 8.96 22.70
C ILE A 22 7.37 8.83 24.21
N SER A 23 6.41 9.22 25.06
CA SER A 23 6.52 9.11 26.52
C SER A 23 6.76 7.67 26.97
N ASP A 24 5.96 6.76 26.45
CA ASP A 24 5.97 5.34 26.86
C ASP A 24 7.24 4.64 26.38
N ILE A 25 7.68 4.95 25.15
CA ILE A 25 8.94 4.46 24.61
C ILE A 25 10.12 5.00 25.44
N ALA A 26 10.12 6.29 25.75
CA ALA A 26 11.17 6.93 26.54
C ALA A 26 11.32 6.28 27.91
N GLU A 27 10.21 6.04 28.61
CA GLU A 27 10.18 5.36 29.88
C GLU A 27 10.64 3.90 29.75
N ARG A 28 10.07 3.14 28.82
CA ARG A 28 10.36 1.70 28.62
C ARG A 28 11.82 1.43 28.29
N PHE A 29 12.46 2.29 27.51
CA PHE A 29 13.86 2.15 27.12
C PHE A 29 14.84 2.99 27.95
N ASN A 30 14.33 3.74 28.92
CA ASN A 30 15.13 4.65 29.76
C ASN A 30 16.01 5.61 28.95
N VAL A 31 15.40 6.27 27.96
CA VAL A 31 16.04 7.25 27.09
C VAL A 31 15.25 8.54 27.06
N SER A 32 15.86 9.63 26.58
CA SER A 32 15.16 10.91 26.47
C SER A 32 14.12 10.89 25.34
N GLY A 33 13.08 11.69 25.44
CA GLY A 33 12.10 11.87 24.37
C GLY A 33 12.72 12.35 23.06
N GLU A 34 13.83 13.09 23.12
CA GLU A 34 14.57 13.51 21.93
C GLU A 34 15.26 12.32 21.24
N THR A 35 15.81 11.40 22.02
CA THR A 35 16.37 10.14 21.49
C THR A 35 15.28 9.34 20.77
N VAL A 36 14.08 9.22 21.37
CA VAL A 36 12.94 8.54 20.74
C VAL A 36 12.51 9.23 19.46
N ARG A 37 12.49 10.58 19.43
CA ARG A 37 12.15 11.33 18.20
C ARG A 37 13.12 11.03 17.07
N ARG A 38 14.42 10.91 17.36
CA ARG A 38 15.44 10.54 16.36
C ARG A 38 15.27 9.10 15.90
N ASP A 39 15.02 8.18 16.81
CA ASP A 39 14.75 6.79 16.47
C ASP A 39 13.51 6.65 15.58
N LEU A 40 12.43 7.33 15.93
CA LEU A 40 11.20 7.34 15.11
C LEU A 40 11.41 7.96 13.73
N ALA A 41 12.28 8.96 13.59
CA ALA A 41 12.61 9.52 12.29
C ALA A 41 13.26 8.50 11.34
N GLU A 42 14.07 7.58 11.88
CA GLU A 42 14.64 6.48 11.11
C GLU A 42 13.61 5.36 10.86
N ILE A 43 12.84 4.98 11.88
CA ILE A 43 11.82 3.93 11.80
C ILE A 43 10.72 4.27 10.77
N THR A 44 10.33 5.54 10.68
CA THR A 44 9.27 5.98 9.74
C THR A 44 9.72 6.03 8.28
N LYS A 45 10.97 5.68 7.96
CA LYS A 45 11.37 5.33 6.60
C LYS A 45 10.72 4.02 6.13
N ASP A 46 10.31 3.16 7.07
CA ASP A 46 9.42 2.04 6.81
C ASP A 46 8.01 2.57 6.57
N ARG A 47 7.50 2.39 5.37
CA ARG A 47 6.19 2.89 4.92
C ARG A 47 5.00 2.33 5.70
N ARG A 48 5.21 1.28 6.47
CA ARG A 48 4.18 0.70 7.36
C ARG A 48 3.99 1.50 8.64
N ILE A 49 4.94 2.38 8.95
CA ILE A 49 4.90 3.19 10.17
C ILE A 49 4.82 4.67 9.81
N ARG A 50 3.84 5.34 10.37
CA ARG A 50 3.61 6.77 10.14
C ARG A 50 3.75 7.56 11.43
N ARG A 51 4.44 8.69 11.33
CA ARG A 51 4.54 9.65 12.42
C ARG A 51 3.21 10.33 12.67
N VAL A 52 2.84 10.47 13.94
CA VAL A 52 1.70 11.26 14.40
C VAL A 52 2.14 12.17 15.53
N HIS A 53 1.27 13.10 15.95
CA HIS A 53 1.56 13.95 17.10
C HIS A 53 1.75 13.10 18.36
N GLY A 54 2.92 13.20 18.98
CA GLY A 54 3.24 12.48 20.22
C GLY A 54 3.71 11.04 20.06
N GLY A 55 3.77 10.48 18.82
CA GLY A 55 4.16 9.08 18.64
C GLY A 55 4.25 8.61 17.21
N ALA A 56 4.01 7.32 17.02
CA ALA A 56 3.91 6.68 15.71
C ALA A 56 2.84 5.60 15.70
N VAL A 57 2.26 5.35 14.54
CA VAL A 57 1.21 4.35 14.33
C VAL A 57 1.60 3.38 13.23
N TYR A 58 1.17 2.13 13.39
CA TYR A 58 1.23 1.11 12.36
C TYR A 58 0.05 1.27 11.41
N VAL A 59 0.33 1.25 10.11
CA VAL A 59 -0.68 1.45 9.08
C VAL A 59 -0.77 0.16 8.25
N LYS A 60 -1.80 -0.63 8.50
CA LYS A 60 -1.98 -1.97 7.88
C LYS A 60 -2.01 -1.97 6.34
N ARG A 61 -2.42 -0.85 5.70
CA ARG A 61 -2.48 -0.70 4.24
C ARG A 61 -2.28 0.75 3.81
N PRO A 62 -1.11 1.38 4.03
CA PRO A 62 -1.08 2.83 3.92
C PRO A 62 -0.87 3.40 2.54
N LEU A 63 -0.25 2.67 1.64
CA LEU A 63 0.29 3.27 0.42
C LEU A 63 -0.19 2.60 -0.86
N ARG A 64 -0.53 1.32 -0.81
CA ARG A 64 -1.03 0.64 -2.00
C ARG A 64 -2.35 1.21 -2.48
N GLU A 65 -3.26 1.57 -1.57
CA GLU A 65 -4.55 2.19 -1.95
C GLU A 65 -4.38 3.63 -2.45
N ALA A 66 -3.54 4.44 -1.79
CA ALA A 66 -3.25 5.80 -2.24
C ALA A 66 -2.46 5.81 -3.55
N GLU A 67 -1.43 4.97 -3.67
CA GLU A 67 -0.67 4.79 -4.91
C GLU A 67 -1.54 4.20 -6.03
N TYR A 68 -2.44 3.29 -5.69
CA TYR A 68 -3.42 2.73 -6.63
C TYR A 68 -4.40 3.80 -7.10
N ALA A 69 -4.96 4.60 -6.20
CA ALA A 69 -5.87 5.69 -6.55
C ALA A 69 -5.20 6.74 -7.45
N VAL A 70 -3.94 7.09 -7.15
CA VAL A 70 -3.14 7.99 -8.00
C VAL A 70 -2.91 7.38 -9.38
N ARG A 71 -2.53 6.11 -9.46
CA ARG A 71 -2.32 5.41 -10.74
C ARG A 71 -3.62 5.27 -11.52
N ARG A 72 -4.73 5.00 -10.84
CA ARG A 72 -6.06 4.90 -11.46
C ARG A 72 -6.50 6.21 -12.09
N ALA A 73 -6.24 7.33 -11.42
CA ALA A 73 -6.57 8.68 -11.91
C ALA A 73 -5.61 9.19 -13.01
N ARG A 74 -4.47 8.53 -13.18
CA ARG A 74 -3.42 8.96 -14.12
C ARG A 74 -3.67 8.38 -15.51
N ASN A 75 -3.57 9.22 -16.55
CA ASN A 75 -3.67 8.80 -17.95
C ASN A 75 -4.96 8.02 -18.28
N THR A 76 -6.09 8.43 -17.72
CA THR A 76 -7.38 7.75 -17.90
C THR A 76 -7.79 7.62 -19.36
N ASP A 77 -7.54 8.64 -20.17
CA ASP A 77 -7.89 8.62 -21.60
C ASP A 77 -7.04 7.59 -22.37
N VAL A 78 -5.75 7.51 -22.07
CA VAL A 78 -4.82 6.53 -22.67
C VAL A 78 -5.21 5.11 -22.26
N LYS A 79 -5.48 4.88 -20.98
CA LYS A 79 -5.92 3.58 -20.46
C LYS A 79 -7.23 3.11 -21.07
N ARG A 80 -8.16 4.03 -21.24
CA ARG A 80 -9.45 3.75 -21.89
C ARG A 80 -9.27 3.39 -23.36
N ALA A 81 -8.42 4.10 -24.08
CA ALA A 81 -8.11 3.80 -25.48
C ALA A 81 -7.45 2.42 -25.64
N ILE A 82 -6.47 2.07 -24.79
CA ILE A 82 -5.83 0.76 -24.75
C ILE A 82 -6.87 -0.32 -24.41
N GLY A 83 -7.71 -0.10 -23.41
CA GLY A 83 -8.74 -1.03 -22.99
C GLY A 83 -9.75 -1.33 -24.11
N ARG A 84 -10.21 -0.30 -24.81
CA ARG A 84 -11.10 -0.45 -25.96
C ARG A 84 -10.47 -1.26 -27.09
N HIS A 85 -9.22 -1.00 -27.39
CA HIS A 85 -8.52 -1.71 -28.44
C HIS A 85 -8.31 -3.17 -28.08
N ALA A 86 -7.86 -3.46 -26.87
CA ALA A 86 -7.70 -4.81 -26.36
C ALA A 86 -9.02 -5.59 -26.29
N ALA A 87 -10.12 -4.94 -25.89
CA ALA A 87 -11.43 -5.55 -25.80
C ALA A 87 -11.95 -6.10 -27.15
N LYS A 88 -11.54 -5.50 -28.26
CA LYS A 88 -11.90 -5.96 -29.61
C LYS A 88 -11.29 -7.34 -29.95
N LEU A 89 -10.25 -7.76 -29.26
CA LEU A 89 -9.59 -9.05 -29.45
C LEU A 89 -10.31 -10.20 -28.72
N VAL A 90 -11.20 -9.89 -27.80
CA VAL A 90 -11.91 -10.89 -26.98
C VAL A 90 -13.24 -11.24 -27.64
N ARG A 91 -13.53 -12.53 -27.71
CA ARG A 91 -14.73 -13.09 -28.33
C ARG A 91 -15.53 -13.91 -27.33
N ASP A 92 -16.77 -14.24 -27.71
CA ASP A 92 -17.60 -15.16 -26.94
C ASP A 92 -16.90 -16.48 -26.67
N ASN A 93 -17.11 -17.03 -25.49
CA ASN A 93 -16.53 -18.28 -25.01
C ASN A 93 -15.01 -18.30 -24.84
N ASP A 94 -14.34 -17.16 -24.94
CA ASP A 94 -12.90 -17.07 -24.67
C ASP A 94 -12.60 -17.32 -23.20
N ILE A 95 -11.38 -17.79 -22.95
CA ILE A 95 -10.77 -17.88 -21.62
C ILE A 95 -9.58 -16.94 -21.62
N ILE A 96 -9.63 -15.94 -20.77
CA ILE A 96 -8.56 -14.96 -20.64
C ILE A 96 -7.97 -14.96 -19.23
N ALA A 97 -6.67 -14.77 -19.14
CA ALA A 97 -5.96 -14.55 -17.90
C ALA A 97 -5.55 -13.08 -17.82
N VAL A 98 -5.86 -12.44 -16.72
CA VAL A 98 -5.55 -11.03 -16.48
C VAL A 98 -4.84 -10.86 -15.16
N ASP A 99 -3.87 -9.96 -15.12
CA ASP A 99 -3.19 -9.57 -13.90
C ASP A 99 -3.86 -8.32 -13.29
N ALA A 100 -3.51 -8.00 -12.04
CA ALA A 100 -4.00 -6.80 -11.39
C ALA A 100 -3.30 -5.55 -11.94
N GLY A 101 -4.07 -4.49 -12.16
CA GLY A 101 -3.53 -3.20 -12.61
C GLY A 101 -4.62 -2.26 -13.09
N THR A 102 -4.30 -0.97 -13.11
CA THR A 102 -5.26 0.07 -13.53
C THR A 102 -5.54 0.05 -15.03
N ASP A 103 -4.60 -0.40 -15.84
CA ASP A 103 -4.79 -0.61 -17.28
C ASP A 103 -5.73 -1.79 -17.56
N VAL A 104 -5.55 -2.88 -16.81
CA VAL A 104 -6.40 -4.08 -16.88
C VAL A 104 -7.81 -3.77 -16.42
N GLU A 105 -7.99 -2.95 -15.38
CA GLU A 105 -9.31 -2.50 -14.92
C GLU A 105 -10.06 -1.74 -16.03
N SER A 106 -9.38 -0.85 -16.75
CA SER A 106 -9.94 -0.16 -17.90
C SER A 106 -10.32 -1.12 -19.02
N PHE A 107 -9.51 -2.12 -19.29
CA PHE A 107 -9.79 -3.18 -20.27
C PHE A 107 -11.04 -3.98 -19.90
N ILE A 108 -11.14 -4.44 -18.65
CA ILE A 108 -12.28 -5.23 -18.17
C ILE A 108 -13.58 -4.42 -18.26
N SER A 109 -13.54 -3.13 -17.97
CA SER A 109 -14.72 -2.25 -18.06
C SER A 109 -15.27 -2.10 -19.49
N GLU A 110 -14.45 -2.36 -20.49
CA GLU A 110 -14.85 -2.32 -21.92
C GLU A 110 -15.37 -3.68 -22.44
N LEU A 111 -15.28 -4.76 -21.64
CA LEU A 111 -15.81 -6.08 -22.01
C LEU A 111 -17.33 -6.12 -21.81
N ARG A 112 -18.06 -5.78 -22.82
CA ARG A 112 -19.54 -5.73 -22.81
C ARG A 112 -20.11 -6.60 -23.92
N GLY A 113 -21.28 -7.20 -23.65
CA GLY A 113 -22.03 -7.97 -24.65
C GLY A 113 -21.39 -9.30 -25.04
N LEU A 114 -20.42 -9.79 -24.27
CA LEU A 114 -19.80 -11.09 -24.47
C LEU A 114 -20.50 -12.17 -23.66
N HIS A 115 -20.66 -13.34 -24.25
CA HIS A 115 -21.30 -14.51 -23.62
C HIS A 115 -20.26 -15.62 -23.42
N GLY A 116 -20.36 -16.32 -22.27
CA GLY A 116 -19.52 -17.47 -21.97
C GLY A 116 -18.04 -17.13 -21.71
N LEU A 117 -17.69 -15.85 -21.52
CA LEU A 117 -16.34 -15.41 -21.21
C LEU A 117 -15.92 -15.90 -19.83
N LYS A 118 -14.75 -16.50 -19.73
CA LYS A 118 -14.12 -16.89 -18.45
C LYS A 118 -12.87 -16.07 -18.21
N ILE A 119 -12.78 -15.49 -17.01
CA ILE A 119 -11.65 -14.66 -16.62
C ILE A 119 -10.92 -15.33 -15.45
N ILE A 120 -9.62 -15.53 -15.61
CA ILE A 120 -8.72 -16.03 -14.58
C ILE A 120 -7.90 -14.83 -14.09
N THR A 121 -7.94 -14.55 -12.80
CA THR A 121 -7.22 -13.43 -12.19
C THR A 121 -6.70 -13.81 -10.81
N ASN A 122 -5.71 -13.08 -10.33
CA ASN A 122 -5.13 -13.21 -8.98
C ASN A 122 -5.89 -12.37 -7.94
#